data_afc69651ad91ec12355dd6a705f3cdc2
#
_entry.id   afc69651ad91ec12355dd6a705f3cdc2
#
_cell.length_a   1.000
_cell.length_b   1.000
_cell.length_c   1.000
_cell.angle_alpha   90.00
_cell.angle_beta   90.00
_cell.angle_gamma   90.00
#
_symmetry.space_group_name_H-M   'P 1'
#
loop_
_entity.id
_entity.type
_entity.pdbx_description
1 polymer ?
#
loop_
_entity_poly.entity_id
_entity_poly.type
_entity_poly.pdbx_seq_one_letter_code
_entity_poly.pdbx_strand_id
1 'polypeptide(L)'
;GGTDIIGCFLAGSPILPVYRGELQCPQLGMSVESWNDDGVPVIGESGELVCTKPFPSMPIGFWNDQNGSNYNSAYFEEFKGVWTHGDYLEITENGGAIIYGRSDTTLNPGGVRIGTAEIYRSIESFEEIIDSVVIGKPEGLDVSIVLCLKLVEGMNITKDFEDKIKLHIRNSTTPRHVPNYVFQVEDIPYTISGKKVEKAVLHSILGKNIKNKDALANPDSLAEYANLPF
;
A
#
# COMPACT_ATOMS: atom_id res chain seq x y z
N GLY A 1 -8.21 8.48 1.10
CA GLY A 1 -8.64 9.41 0.05
C GLY A 1 -7.55 9.65 -0.97
N GLY A 2 -7.86 10.44 -2.01
CA GLY A 2 -6.97 10.68 -3.12
C GLY A 2 -7.02 12.11 -3.65
N THR A 3 -5.96 12.53 -4.32
CA THR A 3 -5.85 13.84 -4.99
C THR A 3 -6.89 13.95 -6.11
N ASP A 4 -7.18 12.87 -6.77
CA ASP A 4 -8.14 12.73 -7.86
C ASP A 4 -9.59 13.02 -7.44
N ILE A 5 -9.96 12.70 -6.19
CA ILE A 5 -11.30 12.99 -5.65
C ILE A 5 -11.37 14.30 -4.86
N ILE A 6 -10.25 15.01 -4.69
CA ILE A 6 -10.15 16.26 -3.90
C ILE A 6 -10.84 16.10 -2.51
N GLY A 7 -10.64 14.95 -1.89
CA GLY A 7 -11.33 14.61 -0.65
C GLY A 7 -10.79 13.34 0.01
N CYS A 8 -11.52 12.87 1.00
CA CYS A 8 -11.23 11.63 1.69
C CYS A 8 -12.48 10.76 1.81
N PHE A 9 -12.31 9.45 1.76
CA PHE A 9 -13.38 8.48 1.98
C PHE A 9 -13.66 8.26 3.47
N LEU A 10 -12.62 8.41 4.29
CA LEU A 10 -12.67 8.21 5.74
C LEU A 10 -12.16 9.46 6.44
N ALA A 11 -12.75 9.82 7.57
CA ALA A 11 -12.41 11.03 8.29
C ALA A 11 -12.63 10.89 9.80
N GLY A 12 -12.26 11.94 10.53
CA GLY A 12 -12.61 12.10 11.94
C GLY A 12 -14.02 12.69 12.13
N SER A 13 -14.59 12.42 13.30
CA SER A 13 -15.86 13.02 13.74
C SER A 13 -15.75 13.45 15.21
N PRO A 14 -16.13 14.69 15.57
CA PRO A 14 -16.03 15.17 16.96
C PRO A 14 -17.04 14.50 17.91
N ILE A 15 -18.03 13.79 17.39
CA ILE A 15 -19.07 13.13 18.19
C ILE A 15 -18.88 11.61 18.32
N LEU A 16 -17.86 11.05 17.67
CA LEU A 16 -17.55 9.63 17.77
C LEU A 16 -16.30 9.38 18.61
N PRO A 17 -16.21 8.22 19.30
CA PRO A 17 -14.99 7.85 20.01
C PRO A 17 -13.82 7.65 19.04
N VAL A 18 -12.61 7.86 19.54
CA VAL A 18 -11.36 7.57 18.83
C VAL A 18 -10.82 6.25 19.31
N TYR A 19 -10.73 5.27 18.42
CA TYR A 19 -10.09 3.98 18.68
C TYR A 19 -8.67 3.97 18.15
N ARG A 20 -7.77 3.33 18.88
CA ARG A 20 -6.36 3.25 18.51
C ARG A 20 -6.20 2.48 17.17
N GLY A 21 -5.57 3.11 16.19
CA GLY A 21 -5.27 2.50 14.90
C GLY A 21 -6.43 2.54 13.89
N GLU A 22 -7.58 3.13 14.27
CA GLU A 22 -8.75 3.27 13.38
C GLU A 22 -8.94 4.71 12.91
N LEU A 23 -9.35 4.89 11.67
CA LEU A 23 -10.03 6.08 11.19
C LEU A 23 -11.48 6.00 11.66
N GLN A 24 -12.03 7.10 12.21
CA GLN A 24 -13.27 7.04 12.99
C GLN A 24 -14.52 6.64 12.20
N CYS A 25 -14.65 7.11 10.96
CA CYS A 25 -15.86 6.84 10.18
C CYS A 25 -15.71 7.18 8.69
N PRO A 26 -16.62 6.70 7.82
CA PRO A 26 -16.78 7.24 6.48
C PRO A 26 -17.07 8.74 6.51
N GLN A 27 -16.49 9.49 5.58
CA GLN A 27 -16.75 10.91 5.40
C GLN A 27 -18.23 11.12 5.00
N LEU A 28 -18.81 12.24 5.43
CA LEU A 28 -20.17 12.60 5.07
C LEU A 28 -20.35 12.68 3.54
N GLY A 29 -21.35 11.99 3.03
CA GLY A 29 -21.63 11.88 1.61
C GLY A 29 -20.86 10.77 0.89
N MET A 30 -20.05 9.98 1.60
CA MET A 30 -19.30 8.84 1.07
C MET A 30 -19.91 7.51 1.54
N SER A 31 -20.37 6.67 0.61
CA SER A 31 -20.91 5.34 0.90
C SER A 31 -19.80 4.29 0.80
N VAL A 32 -18.88 4.32 1.78
CA VAL A 32 -17.69 3.48 1.81
C VAL A 32 -17.99 2.11 2.37
N GLU A 33 -17.49 1.08 1.69
CA GLU A 33 -17.57 -0.31 2.14
C GLU A 33 -16.20 -1.00 1.88
N SER A 34 -15.97 -2.10 2.60
CA SER A 34 -14.92 -3.08 2.32
C SER A 34 -15.56 -4.24 1.57
N TRP A 35 -15.07 -4.55 0.36
CA TRP A 35 -15.58 -5.66 -0.43
C TRP A 35 -14.53 -6.75 -0.60
N ASN A 36 -14.96 -8.01 -0.44
CA ASN A 36 -14.14 -9.16 -0.78
C ASN A 36 -14.03 -9.35 -2.31
N ASP A 37 -13.26 -10.34 -2.75
CA ASP A 37 -13.03 -10.63 -4.19
C ASP A 37 -14.31 -11.00 -4.96
N ASP A 38 -15.35 -11.46 -4.26
CA ASP A 38 -16.66 -11.78 -4.85
C ASP A 38 -17.58 -10.55 -4.98
N GLY A 39 -17.12 -9.37 -4.57
CA GLY A 39 -17.91 -8.13 -4.58
C GLY A 39 -18.97 -8.09 -3.49
N VAL A 40 -18.74 -8.78 -2.37
CA VAL A 40 -19.65 -8.81 -1.23
C VAL A 40 -19.08 -7.95 -0.09
N PRO A 41 -19.89 -7.06 0.52
CA PRO A 41 -19.44 -6.26 1.65
C PRO A 41 -19.11 -7.11 2.87
N VAL A 42 -18.00 -6.79 3.53
CA VAL A 42 -17.51 -7.47 4.74
C VAL A 42 -17.21 -6.47 5.86
N ILE A 43 -17.36 -6.93 7.11
CA ILE A 43 -17.05 -6.17 8.34
C ILE A 43 -16.14 -7.05 9.21
N GLY A 44 -15.09 -6.45 9.79
CA GLY A 44 -14.08 -7.19 10.55
C GLY A 44 -13.17 -8.04 9.69
N GLU A 45 -13.26 -7.87 8.38
CA GLU A 45 -12.41 -8.52 7.39
C GLU A 45 -11.90 -7.49 6.40
N SER A 46 -10.66 -7.69 5.95
CA SER A 46 -10.04 -6.79 4.98
C SER A 46 -10.50 -7.08 3.56
N GLY A 47 -10.71 -6.02 2.79
CA GLY A 47 -11.14 -6.07 1.40
C GLY A 47 -10.77 -4.80 0.63
N GLU A 48 -11.28 -4.70 -0.59
CA GLU A 48 -11.10 -3.52 -1.44
C GLU A 48 -11.97 -2.36 -0.96
N LEU A 49 -11.39 -1.15 -0.92
CA LEU A 49 -12.15 0.07 -0.65
C LEU A 49 -13.02 0.41 -1.85
N VAL A 50 -14.31 0.36 -1.64
CA VAL A 50 -15.29 0.79 -2.65
C VAL A 50 -16.15 1.93 -2.14
N CYS A 51 -16.62 2.77 -3.07
CA CYS A 51 -17.69 3.74 -2.80
C CYS A 51 -18.91 3.37 -3.64
N THR A 52 -19.94 2.86 -2.97
CA THR A 52 -21.08 2.21 -3.64
C THR A 52 -22.12 3.18 -4.22
N LYS A 53 -21.95 4.48 -3.93
CA LYS A 53 -22.82 5.55 -4.46
C LYS A 53 -21.99 6.70 -5.02
N PRO A 54 -22.54 7.47 -5.98
CA PRO A 54 -21.90 8.71 -6.40
C PRO A 54 -21.68 9.66 -5.21
N PHE A 55 -20.57 10.35 -5.20
CA PHE A 55 -20.17 11.23 -4.11
C PHE A 55 -19.87 12.66 -4.64
N PRO A 56 -19.92 13.69 -3.76
CA PRO A 56 -19.92 15.10 -4.21
C PRO A 56 -18.70 15.51 -5.03
N SER A 57 -17.50 14.97 -4.72
CA SER A 57 -16.25 15.28 -5.40
C SER A 57 -15.81 14.21 -6.41
N MET A 58 -16.74 13.34 -6.82
CA MET A 58 -16.45 12.31 -7.82
C MET A 58 -16.06 12.95 -9.16
N PRO A 59 -14.89 12.62 -9.72
CA PRO A 59 -14.50 13.11 -11.04
C PRO A 59 -15.53 12.71 -12.12
N ILE A 60 -15.76 13.58 -13.08
CA ILE A 60 -16.64 13.29 -14.23
C ILE A 60 -15.92 12.57 -15.37
N GLY A 61 -14.59 12.46 -15.30
CA GLY A 61 -13.74 11.84 -16.30
C GLY A 61 -12.31 12.34 -16.21
N PHE A 62 -11.46 11.85 -17.10
CA PHE A 62 -10.07 12.31 -17.24
C PHE A 62 -9.89 13.27 -18.40
N TRP A 63 -8.91 14.14 -18.29
CA TRP A 63 -8.50 15.02 -19.39
C TRP A 63 -7.96 14.17 -20.56
N ASN A 64 -8.37 14.50 -21.78
CA ASN A 64 -8.01 13.78 -23.02
C ASN A 64 -8.46 12.30 -23.08
N ASP A 65 -9.42 11.88 -22.28
CA ASP A 65 -10.03 10.54 -22.30
C ASP A 65 -11.40 10.61 -23.00
N GLN A 66 -11.39 10.79 -24.33
CA GLN A 66 -12.58 11.11 -25.14
C GLN A 66 -13.70 10.06 -25.05
N ASN A 67 -13.34 8.78 -24.89
CA ASN A 67 -14.27 7.67 -24.77
C ASN A 67 -14.47 7.19 -23.32
N GLY A 68 -13.83 7.83 -22.34
CA GLY A 68 -13.90 7.47 -20.94
C GLY A 68 -13.25 6.12 -20.57
N SER A 69 -12.46 5.54 -21.47
CA SER A 69 -11.90 4.21 -21.26
C SER A 69 -10.89 4.17 -20.10
N ASN A 70 -10.03 5.19 -19.99
CA ASN A 70 -9.04 5.25 -18.91
C ASN A 70 -9.71 5.49 -17.56
N TYR A 71 -10.72 6.36 -17.53
CA TYR A 71 -11.50 6.62 -16.32
C TYR A 71 -12.26 5.39 -15.86
N ASN A 72 -12.91 4.68 -16.80
CA ASN A 72 -13.64 3.45 -16.51
C ASN A 72 -12.70 2.34 -16.03
N SER A 73 -11.56 2.15 -16.69
CA SER A 73 -10.57 1.15 -16.29
C SER A 73 -9.93 1.47 -14.93
N ALA A 74 -9.77 2.75 -14.59
CA ALA A 74 -9.16 3.14 -13.33
C ALA A 74 -10.06 2.87 -12.11
N TYR A 75 -11.39 2.97 -12.26
CA TYR A 75 -12.29 2.99 -11.10
C TYR A 75 -13.49 2.04 -11.16
N PHE A 76 -13.85 1.48 -12.31
CA PHE A 76 -15.09 0.71 -12.49
C PHE A 76 -14.91 -0.64 -13.18
N GLU A 77 -13.67 -1.04 -13.45
CA GLU A 77 -13.40 -2.30 -14.16
C GLU A 77 -13.49 -3.50 -13.22
N GLU A 78 -12.99 -3.37 -12.00
CA GLU A 78 -12.96 -4.45 -11.02
C GLU A 78 -14.36 -4.82 -10.53
N PHE A 79 -15.13 -3.84 -10.09
CA PHE A 79 -16.54 -4.01 -9.71
C PHE A 79 -17.41 -3.11 -10.59
N LYS A 80 -18.15 -3.72 -11.51
CA LYS A 80 -18.90 -2.99 -12.52
C LYS A 80 -19.88 -1.97 -11.93
N GLY A 81 -19.64 -0.69 -12.22
CA GLY A 81 -20.50 0.42 -11.80
C GLY A 81 -20.28 0.87 -10.35
N VAL A 82 -19.27 0.33 -9.66
CA VAL A 82 -18.91 0.70 -8.31
C VAL A 82 -17.51 1.31 -8.32
N TRP A 83 -17.34 2.47 -7.69
CA TRP A 83 -16.04 3.11 -7.56
C TRP A 83 -15.09 2.26 -6.72
N THR A 84 -14.04 1.77 -7.33
CA THR A 84 -12.95 1.03 -6.69
C THR A 84 -11.75 1.95 -6.54
N HIS A 85 -11.30 2.21 -5.31
CA HIS A 85 -10.26 3.23 -5.08
C HIS A 85 -8.83 2.69 -5.20
N GLY A 86 -8.67 1.38 -5.07
CA GLY A 86 -7.38 0.73 -5.09
C GLY A 86 -6.63 0.86 -3.75
N ASP A 87 -7.37 0.97 -2.65
CA ASP A 87 -6.88 0.88 -1.29
C ASP A 87 -7.48 -0.36 -0.60
N TYR A 88 -6.67 -1.06 0.20
CA TYR A 88 -7.09 -2.24 0.95
C TYR A 88 -7.38 -1.85 2.39
N LEU A 89 -8.60 -2.12 2.85
CA LEU A 89 -9.06 -1.71 4.18
C LEU A 89 -9.89 -2.79 4.86
N GLU A 90 -10.10 -2.60 6.15
CA GLU A 90 -11.12 -3.28 6.95
C GLU A 90 -12.08 -2.23 7.51
N ILE A 91 -13.38 -2.46 7.39
CA ILE A 91 -14.39 -1.75 8.18
C ILE A 91 -14.53 -2.50 9.49
N THR A 92 -14.25 -1.83 10.61
CA THR A 92 -14.29 -2.46 11.94
C THR A 92 -15.71 -2.57 12.48
N GLU A 93 -15.91 -3.42 13.48
CA GLU A 93 -17.20 -3.53 14.19
C GLU A 93 -17.60 -2.21 14.90
N ASN A 94 -16.64 -1.33 15.16
CA ASN A 94 -16.89 0.02 15.71
C ASN A 94 -17.42 1.02 14.67
N GLY A 95 -17.48 0.62 13.39
CA GLY A 95 -17.84 1.49 12.26
C GLY A 95 -16.70 2.41 11.78
N GLY A 96 -15.49 2.24 12.33
CA GLY A 96 -14.26 2.84 11.84
C GLY A 96 -13.61 2.03 10.73
N ALA A 97 -12.39 2.38 10.35
CA ALA A 97 -11.65 1.63 9.35
C ALA A 97 -10.13 1.60 9.63
N ILE A 98 -9.52 0.50 9.23
CA ILE A 98 -8.07 0.31 9.23
C ILE A 98 -7.59 0.23 7.79
N ILE A 99 -6.62 1.04 7.39
CA ILE A 99 -6.03 1.00 6.05
C ILE A 99 -4.78 0.11 6.09
N TYR A 100 -4.73 -0.87 5.19
CA TYR A 100 -3.62 -1.81 5.03
C TYR A 100 -2.64 -1.43 3.92
N GLY A 101 -3.00 -0.48 3.07
CA GLY A 101 -2.17 0.03 1.98
C GLY A 101 -2.91 0.04 0.65
N ARG A 102 -2.15 0.09 -0.44
CA ARG A 102 -2.69 0.01 -1.80
C ARG A 102 -3.02 -1.43 -2.17
N SER A 103 -4.15 -1.65 -2.84
CA SER A 103 -4.55 -2.99 -3.30
C SER A 103 -3.57 -3.57 -4.32
N ASP A 104 -3.05 -2.70 -5.20
CA ASP A 104 -2.10 -3.09 -6.25
C ASP A 104 -0.67 -3.35 -5.74
N THR A 105 -0.40 -3.08 -4.46
CA THR A 105 0.85 -3.40 -3.77
C THR A 105 0.66 -4.36 -2.59
N THR A 106 -0.57 -4.83 -2.37
CA THR A 106 -0.87 -5.86 -1.37
C THR A 106 -0.05 -7.12 -1.65
N LEU A 107 0.62 -7.60 -0.62
CA LEU A 107 1.41 -8.83 -0.66
C LEU A 107 0.49 -10.04 -0.60
N ASN A 108 0.88 -11.13 -1.24
CA ASN A 108 0.06 -12.35 -1.24
C ASN A 108 0.91 -13.63 -1.03
N PRO A 109 1.73 -13.71 0.03
CA PRO A 109 2.55 -14.89 0.29
C PRO A 109 1.69 -16.08 0.72
N GLY A 110 1.82 -17.19 0.00
CA GLY A 110 1.05 -18.40 0.27
C GLY A 110 -0.47 -18.20 0.17
N GLY A 111 -0.93 -17.27 -0.67
CA GLY A 111 -2.35 -16.99 -0.88
C GLY A 111 -3.02 -16.13 0.21
N VAL A 112 -2.26 -15.59 1.15
CA VAL A 112 -2.78 -14.71 2.21
C VAL A 112 -2.45 -13.26 1.89
N ARG A 113 -3.47 -12.41 1.79
CA ARG A 113 -3.29 -10.97 1.56
C ARG A 113 -2.73 -10.29 2.81
N ILE A 114 -1.66 -9.51 2.62
CA ILE A 114 -0.95 -8.77 3.66
C ILE A 114 -0.73 -7.34 3.16
N GLY A 115 -1.15 -6.37 3.96
CA GLY A 115 -0.90 -4.96 3.65
C GLY A 115 0.54 -4.56 3.93
N THR A 116 1.19 -3.84 3.01
CA THR A 116 2.56 -3.32 3.23
C THR A 116 2.65 -2.43 4.47
N ALA A 117 1.57 -1.72 4.81
CA ALA A 117 1.50 -0.86 5.98
C ALA A 117 1.69 -1.60 7.32
N GLU A 118 1.33 -2.89 7.39
CA GLU A 118 1.53 -3.70 8.61
C GLU A 118 3.02 -3.91 8.89
N ILE A 119 3.79 -4.18 7.83
CA ILE A 119 5.25 -4.33 7.94
C ILE A 119 5.91 -2.98 8.25
N TYR A 120 5.51 -1.89 7.58
CA TYR A 120 6.02 -0.55 7.88
C TYR A 120 5.83 -0.19 9.34
N ARG A 121 4.62 -0.33 9.88
CA ARG A 121 4.32 -0.05 11.29
C ARG A 121 5.15 -0.89 12.26
N SER A 122 5.40 -2.16 11.92
CA SER A 122 6.17 -3.05 12.80
C SER A 122 7.63 -2.62 12.95
N ILE A 123 8.20 -1.96 11.94
CA ILE A 123 9.62 -1.55 11.95
C ILE A 123 9.85 -0.08 12.35
N GLU A 124 8.80 0.70 12.56
CA GLU A 124 8.89 2.12 12.98
C GLU A 124 9.62 2.32 14.32
N SER A 125 9.67 1.29 15.17
CA SER A 125 10.35 1.34 16.47
C SER A 125 11.88 1.21 16.40
N PHE A 126 12.44 0.91 15.22
CA PHE A 126 13.89 0.79 15.05
C PHE A 126 14.51 2.14 14.71
N GLU A 127 15.22 2.74 15.67
CA GLU A 127 15.92 4.03 15.47
C GLU A 127 17.01 3.95 14.40
N GLU A 128 17.52 2.75 14.14
CA GLU A 128 18.52 2.45 13.11
C GLU A 128 17.98 2.56 11.68
N ILE A 129 16.66 2.54 11.49
CA ILE A 129 15.99 2.58 10.19
C ILE A 129 15.45 3.99 9.93
N ILE A 130 16.00 4.68 8.93
CA ILE A 130 15.52 6.00 8.49
C ILE A 130 14.25 5.84 7.68
N ASP A 131 14.23 4.84 6.77
CA ASP A 131 13.13 4.63 5.83
C ASP A 131 13.15 3.21 5.28
N SER A 132 12.05 2.80 4.63
CA SER A 132 11.92 1.46 4.09
C SER A 132 10.96 1.40 2.92
N VAL A 133 11.10 0.39 2.06
CA VAL A 133 10.09 0.00 1.08
C VAL A 133 9.90 -1.51 1.09
N VAL A 134 8.63 -1.93 1.06
CA VAL A 134 8.24 -3.34 1.04
C VAL A 134 7.56 -3.65 -0.28
N ILE A 135 7.96 -4.73 -0.93
CA ILE A 135 7.32 -5.19 -2.16
C ILE A 135 7.12 -6.71 -2.16
N GLY A 136 6.14 -7.16 -2.91
CA GLY A 136 5.94 -8.57 -3.23
C GLY A 136 6.60 -8.94 -4.56
N LYS A 137 7.71 -9.67 -4.52
CA LYS A 137 8.37 -10.18 -5.72
C LYS A 137 7.76 -11.52 -6.12
N PRO A 138 7.22 -11.67 -7.34
CA PRO A 138 6.77 -12.97 -7.83
C PRO A 138 7.95 -13.95 -7.86
N GLU A 139 7.77 -15.14 -7.29
CA GLU A 139 8.77 -16.19 -7.24
C GLU A 139 8.13 -17.56 -7.45
N GLY A 140 8.24 -18.08 -8.67
CA GLY A 140 7.51 -19.27 -9.09
C GLY A 140 6.00 -19.04 -9.10
N LEU A 141 5.26 -19.82 -8.29
CA LEU A 141 3.79 -19.69 -8.12
C LEU A 141 3.40 -18.88 -6.88
N ASP A 142 4.35 -18.32 -6.17
CA ASP A 142 4.14 -17.59 -4.92
C ASP A 142 4.73 -16.18 -4.99
N VAL A 143 4.64 -15.44 -3.89
CA VAL A 143 5.16 -14.09 -3.72
C VAL A 143 6.12 -14.08 -2.54
N SER A 144 7.36 -13.67 -2.79
CA SER A 144 8.36 -13.42 -1.74
C SER A 144 8.33 -11.95 -1.30
N ILE A 145 8.28 -11.74 0.01
CA ILE A 145 8.32 -10.41 0.60
C ILE A 145 9.76 -9.91 0.60
N VAL A 146 9.99 -8.77 -0.02
CA VAL A 146 11.28 -8.06 -0.04
C VAL A 146 11.15 -6.78 0.75
N LEU A 147 11.97 -6.62 1.77
CA LEU A 147 12.09 -5.42 2.60
C LEU A 147 13.43 -4.75 2.27
N CYS A 148 13.38 -3.54 1.73
CA CYS A 148 14.57 -2.71 1.53
C CYS A 148 14.59 -1.60 2.58
N LEU A 149 15.75 -1.38 3.19
CA LEU A 149 15.96 -0.50 4.33
C LEU A 149 16.99 0.57 4.01
N LYS A 150 16.64 1.82 4.24
CA LYS A 150 17.61 2.92 4.35
C LYS A 150 17.99 3.07 5.82
N LEU A 151 19.26 2.82 6.14
CA LEU A 151 19.77 2.88 7.50
C LEU A 151 20.38 4.24 7.82
N VAL A 152 20.58 4.52 9.10
CA VAL A 152 21.34 5.69 9.55
C VAL A 152 22.77 5.63 9.05
N GLU A 153 23.37 6.77 8.81
CA GLU A 153 24.72 6.89 8.25
C GLU A 153 25.75 6.12 9.09
N GLY A 154 26.61 5.36 8.41
CA GLY A 154 27.63 4.53 9.04
C GLY A 154 27.15 3.17 9.53
N MET A 155 25.85 2.88 9.46
CA MET A 155 25.34 1.53 9.73
C MET A 155 25.30 0.67 8.47
N ASN A 156 25.59 -0.62 8.66
CA ASN A 156 25.39 -1.64 7.65
C ASN A 156 24.50 -2.74 8.20
N ILE A 157 23.70 -3.33 7.34
CA ILE A 157 22.89 -4.48 7.70
C ILE A 157 23.82 -5.66 8.03
N THR A 158 23.67 -6.18 9.25
CA THR A 158 24.36 -7.41 9.68
C THR A 158 23.34 -8.53 9.78
N LYS A 159 23.80 -9.77 9.79
CA LYS A 159 22.90 -10.92 9.97
C LYS A 159 22.14 -10.86 11.28
N ASP A 160 22.77 -10.44 12.35
CA ASP A 160 22.14 -10.29 13.66
C ASP A 160 21.02 -9.22 13.64
N PHE A 161 21.26 -8.10 12.93
CA PHE A 161 20.26 -7.04 12.80
C PHE A 161 19.09 -7.47 11.90
N GLU A 162 19.37 -8.16 10.80
CA GLU A 162 18.33 -8.78 9.96
C GLU A 162 17.46 -9.73 10.77
N ASP A 163 18.06 -10.63 11.53
CA ASP A 163 17.35 -11.62 12.35
C ASP A 163 16.53 -10.94 13.46
N LYS A 164 17.06 -9.86 14.06
CA LYS A 164 16.31 -9.02 15.03
C LYS A 164 15.06 -8.39 14.40
N ILE A 165 15.16 -7.84 13.19
CA ILE A 165 14.04 -7.26 12.45
C ILE A 165 13.01 -8.35 12.13
N LYS A 166 13.43 -9.47 11.56
CA LYS A 166 12.54 -10.59 11.21
C LYS A 166 11.81 -11.15 12.42
N LEU A 167 12.50 -11.30 13.55
CA LEU A 167 11.90 -11.77 14.79
C LEU A 167 10.87 -10.75 15.33
N HIS A 168 11.19 -9.46 15.26
CA HIS A 168 10.29 -8.40 15.69
C HIS A 168 9.00 -8.37 14.84
N ILE A 169 9.12 -8.42 13.52
CA ILE A 169 7.98 -8.50 12.60
C ILE A 169 7.13 -9.74 12.93
N ARG A 170 7.75 -10.91 13.11
CA ARG A 170 7.04 -12.13 13.46
C ARG A 170 6.22 -12.01 14.75
N ASN A 171 6.76 -11.33 15.75
CA ASN A 171 6.15 -11.21 17.07
C ASN A 171 5.07 -10.12 17.13
N SER A 172 5.21 -9.05 16.34
CA SER A 172 4.26 -7.92 16.30
C SER A 172 3.13 -8.10 15.30
N THR A 173 3.29 -9.05 14.34
CA THR A 173 2.30 -9.38 13.32
C THR A 173 2.08 -10.90 13.26
N THR A 174 2.40 -11.54 12.13
CA THR A 174 2.33 -13.01 11.99
C THR A 174 3.58 -13.56 11.27
N PRO A 175 3.84 -14.87 11.34
CA PRO A 175 4.96 -15.48 10.59
C PRO A 175 4.91 -15.22 9.06
N ARG A 176 3.73 -14.95 8.50
CA ARG A 176 3.55 -14.67 7.07
C ARG A 176 4.03 -13.30 6.63
N HIS A 177 4.17 -12.35 7.57
CA HIS A 177 4.70 -11.00 7.33
C HIS A 177 6.22 -10.95 7.29
N VAL A 178 6.90 -12.03 7.71
CA VAL A 178 8.36 -12.05 7.80
C VAL A 178 8.96 -11.99 6.39
N PRO A 179 9.81 -10.98 6.10
CA PRO A 179 10.43 -10.86 4.78
C PRO A 179 11.32 -12.07 4.44
N ASN A 180 11.19 -12.53 3.19
CA ASN A 180 12.11 -13.51 2.63
C ASN A 180 13.50 -12.90 2.46
N TYR A 181 13.53 -11.66 1.95
CA TYR A 181 14.74 -10.90 1.67
C TYR A 181 14.74 -9.57 2.41
N VAL A 182 15.87 -9.19 2.97
CA VAL A 182 16.11 -7.88 3.59
C VAL A 182 17.38 -7.31 2.99
N PHE A 183 17.28 -6.14 2.36
CA PHE A 183 18.39 -5.46 1.72
C PHE A 183 18.57 -4.06 2.30
N GLN A 184 19.83 -3.63 2.40
CA GLN A 184 20.13 -2.22 2.62
C GLN A 184 20.19 -1.51 1.27
N VAL A 185 19.67 -0.30 1.22
CA VAL A 185 19.67 0.57 0.04
C VAL A 185 20.06 1.99 0.43
N GLU A 186 20.63 2.73 -0.51
CA GLU A 186 21.06 4.11 -0.28
C GLU A 186 19.89 5.06 -0.19
N ASP A 187 18.83 4.84 -1.00
CA ASP A 187 17.65 5.72 -0.99
C ASP A 187 16.36 5.00 -1.34
N ILE A 188 15.26 5.50 -0.78
CA ILE A 188 13.92 5.01 -1.08
C ILE A 188 13.28 5.93 -2.13
N PRO A 189 12.75 5.39 -3.25
CA PRO A 189 12.14 6.21 -4.28
C PRO A 189 10.77 6.75 -3.85
N TYR A 190 10.55 8.04 -4.16
CA TYR A 190 9.32 8.78 -3.88
C TYR A 190 8.80 9.49 -5.12
N THR A 191 7.48 9.70 -5.16
CA THR A 191 6.90 10.69 -6.08
C THR A 191 7.25 12.11 -5.63
N ILE A 192 7.14 13.10 -6.54
CA ILE A 192 7.27 14.53 -6.21
C ILE A 192 6.30 14.95 -5.09
N SER A 193 5.16 14.26 -4.97
CA SER A 193 4.18 14.50 -3.89
C SER A 193 4.49 13.75 -2.57
N GLY A 194 5.66 13.11 -2.45
CA GLY A 194 6.12 12.45 -1.22
C GLY A 194 5.49 11.08 -0.94
N LYS A 195 5.00 10.37 -1.96
CA LYS A 195 4.48 9.00 -1.81
C LYS A 195 5.53 7.97 -2.22
N LYS A 196 5.67 6.90 -1.46
CA LYS A 196 6.49 5.72 -1.81
C LYS A 196 5.97 5.07 -3.09
N VAL A 197 6.88 4.54 -3.90
CA VAL A 197 6.56 3.99 -5.23
C VAL A 197 6.88 2.50 -5.33
N GLU A 198 6.26 1.69 -4.47
CA GLU A 198 6.48 0.23 -4.36
C GLU A 198 6.41 -0.47 -5.73
N LYS A 199 5.45 -0.08 -6.56
CA LYS A 199 5.29 -0.64 -7.91
C LYS A 199 6.47 -0.32 -8.85
N ALA A 200 7.05 0.89 -8.74
CA ALA A 200 8.23 1.23 -9.53
C ALA A 200 9.47 0.47 -9.05
N VAL A 201 9.61 0.27 -7.72
CA VAL A 201 10.63 -0.59 -7.12
C VAL A 201 10.51 -2.02 -7.65
N LEU A 202 9.33 -2.60 -7.59
CA LEU A 202 9.06 -3.94 -8.11
C LEU A 202 9.42 -4.05 -9.60
N HIS A 203 9.01 -3.06 -10.42
CA HIS A 203 9.35 -3.03 -11.84
C HIS A 203 10.86 -2.94 -12.07
N SER A 204 11.60 -2.17 -11.26
CA SER A 204 13.04 -2.10 -11.34
C SER A 204 13.71 -3.45 -11.06
N ILE A 205 13.31 -4.12 -9.98
CA ILE A 205 13.78 -5.46 -9.61
C ILE A 205 13.52 -6.48 -10.74
N LEU A 206 12.37 -6.39 -11.39
CA LEU A 206 11.97 -7.31 -12.45
C LEU A 206 12.51 -6.93 -13.84
N GLY A 207 13.31 -5.86 -13.96
CA GLY A 207 13.82 -5.37 -15.25
C GLY A 207 12.71 -4.88 -16.20
N LYS A 208 11.55 -4.50 -15.67
CA LYS A 208 10.42 -4.01 -16.45
C LYS A 208 10.52 -2.49 -16.69
N ASN A 209 9.88 -2.04 -17.77
CA ASN A 209 9.82 -0.61 -18.04
C ASN A 209 9.00 0.12 -16.97
N ILE A 210 9.57 1.21 -16.44
CA ILE A 210 8.93 2.06 -15.44
C ILE A 210 8.33 3.25 -16.18
N LYS A 211 7.00 3.33 -16.16
CA LYS A 211 6.24 4.46 -16.70
C LYS A 211 6.31 5.65 -15.73
N ASN A 212 6.19 6.86 -16.26
CA ASN A 212 6.09 8.09 -15.48
C ASN A 212 7.29 8.36 -14.55
N LYS A 213 8.51 8.08 -14.97
CA LYS A 213 9.73 8.40 -14.21
C LYS A 213 9.82 9.90 -13.86
N ASP A 214 9.26 10.76 -14.70
CA ASP A 214 9.22 12.21 -14.49
C ASP A 214 8.37 12.64 -13.28
N ALA A 215 7.52 11.76 -12.78
CA ALA A 215 6.74 11.99 -11.56
C ALA A 215 7.50 11.64 -10.27
N LEU A 216 8.71 11.10 -10.38
CA LEU A 216 9.55 10.75 -9.24
C LEU A 216 10.43 11.91 -8.81
N ALA A 217 10.59 12.08 -7.49
CA ALA A 217 11.49 13.07 -6.90
C ALA A 217 12.96 12.66 -7.03
N ASN A 218 13.22 11.33 -6.96
CA ASN A 218 14.57 10.74 -6.98
C ASN A 218 14.62 9.49 -7.89
N PRO A 219 14.40 9.65 -9.22
CA PRO A 219 14.30 8.52 -10.15
C PRO A 219 15.57 7.67 -10.25
N ASP A 220 16.74 8.25 -9.98
CA ASP A 220 18.04 7.57 -10.05
C ASP A 220 18.18 6.49 -8.96
N SER A 221 17.49 6.62 -7.83
CA SER A 221 17.48 5.60 -6.76
C SER A 221 16.99 4.24 -7.26
N LEU A 222 16.15 4.19 -8.29
CA LEU A 222 15.64 2.94 -8.86
C LEU A 222 16.72 2.05 -9.47
N ALA A 223 17.86 2.61 -9.89
CA ALA A 223 18.95 1.84 -10.51
C ALA A 223 19.57 0.82 -9.54
N GLU A 224 19.61 1.13 -8.25
CA GLU A 224 20.12 0.25 -7.21
C GLU A 224 19.28 -1.04 -7.09
N TYR A 225 17.96 -0.88 -7.15
CA TYR A 225 17.03 -2.00 -7.01
C TYR A 225 17.12 -3.03 -8.15
N ALA A 226 17.50 -2.59 -9.34
CA ALA A 226 17.74 -3.50 -10.48
C ALA A 226 18.95 -4.44 -10.26
N ASN A 227 19.84 -4.12 -9.33
CA ASN A 227 21.08 -4.84 -9.07
C ASN A 227 21.08 -5.58 -7.72
N LEU A 228 19.93 -5.69 -7.04
CA LEU A 228 19.85 -6.43 -5.77
C LEU A 228 20.18 -7.91 -5.97
N PRO A 229 20.95 -8.53 -5.06
CA PRO A 229 21.45 -9.91 -5.17
C PRO A 229 20.39 -10.92 -4.70
N PHE A 230 19.46 -11.28 -5.56
CA PHE A 230 18.44 -12.32 -5.30
C PHE A 230 18.96 -13.72 -5.52
#